data_fbb2a65612fbafee719c4ef72a91ea97
#
_entry.id   fbb2a65612fbafee719c4ef72a91ea97
#
_cell.length_a   1.000
_cell.length_b   1.000
_cell.length_c   1.000
_cell.angle_alpha   90.00
_cell.angle_beta   90.00
_cell.angle_gamma   90.00
#
_symmetry.space_group_name_H-M   'P 1'
#
loop_
_entity.id
_entity.type
_entity.pdbx_description
1 polymer ?
#
loop_
_entity_poly.entity_id
_entity_poly.type
_entity_poly.pdbx_seq_one_letter_code
_entity_poly.pdbx_strand_id
1 'polypeptide(L)'
;MVKLGYTILYVSDVTKSIEFYEKAFGFERKFITPENDYGELLSGETTISFVSKDLANSNLKNGFIESSQLEKPFGIELALVTDNVQTIIDKALALGAIVTEQPIQKPWGQTVGYIRDIDGFLLEICTPMK
;
A
#
# COMPACT_ATOMS: atom_id res chain seq x y z
N MET A 1 11.62 20.96 -15.08
CA MET A 1 12.16 19.70 -14.52
C MET A 1 11.00 18.81 -14.06
N VAL A 2 11.13 17.51 -14.30
CA VAL A 2 10.11 16.53 -13.86
C VAL A 2 10.60 15.83 -12.60
N LYS A 3 9.71 15.62 -11.64
CA LYS A 3 10.01 14.79 -10.46
C LYS A 3 8.80 13.92 -10.13
N LEU A 4 9.05 12.74 -9.54
CA LEU A 4 7.97 11.89 -9.03
C LEU A 4 7.40 12.55 -7.78
N GLY A 5 6.11 12.92 -7.82
CA GLY A 5 5.48 13.62 -6.72
C GLY A 5 4.89 12.69 -5.68
N TYR A 6 4.12 11.70 -6.13
CA TYR A 6 3.45 10.74 -5.25
C TYR A 6 2.99 9.53 -6.05
N THR A 7 2.75 8.43 -5.33
CA THR A 7 2.17 7.21 -5.88
C THR A 7 0.69 7.21 -5.54
N ILE A 8 -0.16 6.91 -6.50
CA ILE A 8 -1.62 6.95 -6.33
C ILE A 8 -2.18 5.55 -6.50
N LEU A 9 -2.90 5.06 -5.49
CA LEU A 9 -3.55 3.75 -5.52
C LEU A 9 -5.06 3.93 -5.70
N TYR A 10 -5.65 3.16 -6.61
CA TYR A 10 -7.10 3.20 -6.86
C TYR A 10 -7.77 2.18 -5.95
N VAL A 11 -8.64 2.66 -5.07
CA VAL A 11 -9.20 1.86 -3.97
C VAL A 11 -10.72 1.94 -3.93
N SER A 12 -11.33 0.96 -3.25
CA SER A 12 -12.79 0.92 -3.12
C SER A 12 -13.32 1.95 -2.13
N ASP A 13 -12.59 2.19 -1.02
CA ASP A 13 -12.99 3.10 0.04
C ASP A 13 -11.74 3.80 0.57
N VAL A 14 -11.59 5.08 0.22
CA VAL A 14 -10.39 5.86 0.55
C VAL A 14 -10.14 5.89 2.06
N THR A 15 -11.18 6.14 2.86
CA THR A 15 -11.03 6.21 4.32
C THR A 15 -10.56 4.87 4.90
N LYS A 16 -11.15 3.76 4.46
CA LYS A 16 -10.76 2.43 4.96
C LYS A 16 -9.33 2.09 4.57
N SER A 17 -8.93 2.42 3.35
CA SER A 17 -7.56 2.16 2.90
C SER A 17 -6.56 2.97 3.71
N ILE A 18 -6.82 4.24 3.92
CA ILE A 18 -5.95 5.11 4.71
C ILE A 18 -5.86 4.61 6.16
N GLU A 19 -7.01 4.25 6.78
CA GLU A 19 -7.01 3.71 8.13
C GLU A 19 -6.18 2.43 8.25
N PHE A 20 -6.25 1.57 7.23
CA PHE A 20 -5.42 0.37 7.21
C PHE A 20 -3.93 0.72 7.29
N TYR A 21 -3.47 1.64 6.46
CA TYR A 21 -2.06 2.04 6.43
C TYR A 21 -1.63 2.76 7.71
N GLU A 22 -2.51 3.57 8.28
CA GLU A 22 -2.24 4.23 9.57
C GLU A 22 -2.04 3.19 10.67
N LYS A 23 -2.96 2.24 10.77
CA LYS A 23 -2.96 1.24 11.86
C LYS A 23 -1.88 0.19 11.69
N ALA A 24 -1.67 -0.28 10.46
CA ALA A 24 -0.70 -1.34 10.20
C ALA A 24 0.74 -0.83 10.24
N PHE A 25 1.00 0.35 9.69
CA PHE A 25 2.35 0.83 9.46
C PHE A 25 2.69 2.14 10.19
N GLY A 26 1.72 2.77 10.82
CA GLY A 26 1.96 4.02 11.54
C GLY A 26 2.17 5.23 10.64
N PHE A 27 1.72 5.17 9.39
CA PHE A 27 1.83 6.31 8.48
C PHE A 27 0.90 7.44 8.93
N GLU A 28 1.24 8.66 8.57
CA GLU A 28 0.55 9.85 9.03
C GLU A 28 -0.45 10.33 7.98
N ARG A 29 -1.70 10.52 8.40
CA ARG A 29 -2.73 11.06 7.52
C ARG A 29 -2.45 12.53 7.25
N LYS A 30 -2.45 12.89 5.96
CA LYS A 30 -2.36 14.29 5.56
C LYS A 30 -3.76 14.90 5.44
N PHE A 31 -4.63 14.28 4.67
CA PHE A 31 -6.05 14.66 4.57
C PHE A 31 -6.85 13.60 3.81
N ILE A 32 -8.17 13.67 3.95
CA ILE A 32 -9.13 12.95 3.12
C ILE A 32 -10.18 13.99 2.70
N THR A 33 -10.57 13.96 1.42
CA THR A 33 -11.60 14.88 0.92
C THR A 33 -12.95 14.62 1.59
N PRO A 34 -13.83 15.63 1.69
CA PRO A 34 -15.18 15.42 2.25
C PRO A 34 -15.98 14.36 1.51
N GLU A 35 -15.76 14.20 0.21
CA GLU A 35 -16.45 13.24 -0.64
C GLU A 35 -15.90 11.81 -0.50
N ASN A 36 -14.82 11.61 0.27
CA ASN A 36 -14.14 10.33 0.43
C ASN A 36 -13.65 9.74 -0.91
N ASP A 37 -13.25 10.59 -1.83
CA ASP A 37 -12.80 10.17 -3.16
C ASP A 37 -11.31 10.36 -3.39
N TYR A 38 -10.60 11.05 -2.47
CA TYR A 38 -9.16 11.25 -2.56
C TYR A 38 -8.58 11.49 -1.16
N GLY A 39 -7.39 10.97 -0.91
CA GLY A 39 -6.69 11.21 0.34
C GLY A 39 -5.20 11.00 0.20
N GLU A 40 -4.45 11.54 1.16
CA GLU A 40 -2.99 11.43 1.16
C GLU A 40 -2.46 11.01 2.52
N LEU A 41 -1.44 10.14 2.48
CA LEU A 41 -0.64 9.73 3.63
C LEU A 41 0.80 10.14 3.45
N LEU A 42 1.49 10.35 4.55
CA LEU A 42 2.93 10.56 4.58
C LEU A 42 3.62 9.35 5.22
N SER A 43 4.62 8.84 4.52
CA SER A 43 5.60 7.89 5.04
C SER A 43 6.93 8.64 5.05
N GLY A 44 7.28 9.25 6.20
CA GLY A 44 8.37 10.21 6.22
C GLY A 44 8.05 11.38 5.30
N GLU A 45 8.88 11.58 4.28
CA GLU A 45 8.66 12.64 3.28
C GLU A 45 8.00 12.13 2.00
N THR A 46 7.71 10.84 1.93
CA THR A 46 7.11 10.24 0.74
C THR A 46 5.59 10.25 0.85
N THR A 47 4.92 10.75 -0.17
CA THR A 47 3.46 10.80 -0.21
C THR A 47 2.91 9.57 -0.92
N ILE A 48 1.93 8.93 -0.28
CA ILE A 48 1.12 7.87 -0.89
C ILE A 48 -0.31 8.40 -0.94
N SER A 49 -0.91 8.40 -2.13
CA SER A 49 -2.26 8.92 -2.33
C SER A 49 -3.22 7.80 -2.67
N PHE A 50 -4.48 8.02 -2.35
CA PHE A 50 -5.56 7.07 -2.59
C PHE A 50 -6.67 7.80 -3.31
N VAL A 51 -7.17 7.20 -4.38
CA VAL A 51 -8.30 7.75 -5.12
C VAL A 51 -9.37 6.67 -5.22
N SER A 52 -10.64 7.08 -5.10
CA SER A 52 -11.74 6.12 -5.26
C SER A 52 -11.79 5.61 -6.70
N LYS A 53 -12.24 4.37 -6.87
CA LYS A 53 -12.40 3.78 -8.21
C LYS A 53 -13.34 4.61 -9.07
N ASP A 54 -14.37 5.21 -8.48
CA ASP A 54 -15.31 6.06 -9.22
C ASP A 54 -14.61 7.30 -9.75
N LEU A 55 -13.83 8.00 -8.92
CA LEU A 55 -13.08 9.16 -9.37
C LEU A 55 -12.04 8.79 -10.43
N ALA A 56 -11.33 7.66 -10.23
CA ALA A 56 -10.36 7.18 -11.23
C ALA A 56 -11.04 6.88 -12.56
N ASN A 57 -12.22 6.28 -12.54
CA ASN A 57 -13.00 6.00 -13.76
C ASN A 57 -13.42 7.28 -14.48
N SER A 58 -13.68 8.35 -13.74
CA SER A 58 -14.02 9.63 -14.37
C SER A 58 -12.83 10.27 -15.09
N ASN A 59 -11.61 9.91 -14.68
CA ASN A 59 -10.38 10.45 -15.26
C ASN A 59 -9.86 9.63 -16.43
N LEU A 60 -10.19 8.33 -16.48
CA LEU A 60 -9.66 7.40 -17.49
C LEU A 60 -10.80 6.85 -18.34
N LYS A 61 -10.94 7.38 -19.57
CA LYS A 61 -12.06 7.04 -20.45
C LYS A 61 -12.20 5.56 -20.74
N ASN A 62 -11.09 4.83 -20.82
CA ASN A 62 -11.09 3.41 -21.14
C ASN A 62 -10.94 2.53 -19.90
N GLY A 63 -11.09 3.13 -18.71
CA GLY A 63 -11.02 2.39 -17.45
C GLY A 63 -9.61 1.94 -17.09
N PHE A 64 -9.54 0.98 -16.17
CA PHE A 64 -8.28 0.41 -15.67
C PHE A 64 -8.57 -0.98 -15.11
N ILE A 65 -7.51 -1.75 -14.88
CA ILE A 65 -7.63 -3.04 -14.20
C ILE A 65 -7.69 -2.78 -12.70
N GLU A 66 -8.76 -3.25 -12.05
CA GLU A 66 -8.93 -3.05 -10.61
C GLU A 66 -8.08 -4.04 -9.82
N SER A 67 -7.40 -3.53 -8.79
CA SER A 67 -6.69 -4.39 -7.84
C SER A 67 -7.68 -5.08 -6.91
N SER A 68 -7.42 -6.36 -6.60
CA SER A 68 -8.27 -7.16 -5.71
C SER A 68 -7.43 -8.26 -5.09
N GLN A 69 -7.74 -8.62 -3.84
CA GLN A 69 -7.08 -9.77 -3.20
C GLN A 69 -7.41 -11.09 -3.90
N LEU A 70 -8.48 -11.13 -4.69
CA LEU A 70 -8.91 -12.34 -5.40
C LEU A 70 -8.15 -12.56 -6.70
N GLU A 71 -7.44 -11.55 -7.19
CA GLU A 71 -6.69 -11.61 -8.44
C GLU A 71 -5.19 -11.56 -8.15
N LYS A 72 -4.37 -11.90 -9.15
CA LYS A 72 -2.93 -11.74 -9.02
C LYS A 72 -2.57 -10.26 -8.84
N PRO A 73 -1.49 -9.96 -8.11
CA PRO A 73 -1.06 -8.58 -7.98
C PRO A 73 -0.56 -8.02 -9.31
N PHE A 74 -0.62 -6.70 -9.44
CA PHE A 74 0.04 -6.03 -10.55
C PHE A 74 1.55 -6.22 -10.44
N GLY A 75 2.27 -6.09 -11.56
CA GLY A 75 3.73 -6.20 -11.58
C GLY A 75 4.43 -4.97 -11.03
N ILE A 76 3.96 -4.48 -9.89
CA ILE A 76 4.51 -3.32 -9.18
C ILE A 76 4.30 -3.57 -7.69
N GLU A 77 5.23 -3.07 -6.88
CA GLU A 77 5.10 -3.21 -5.44
C GLU A 77 5.55 -1.94 -4.71
N LEU A 78 5.03 -1.76 -3.49
CA LEU A 78 5.54 -0.76 -2.58
C LEU A 78 6.37 -1.49 -1.54
N ALA A 79 7.63 -1.11 -1.38
CA ALA A 79 8.52 -1.72 -0.40
C ALA A 79 8.55 -0.87 0.86
N LEU A 80 8.12 -1.45 1.98
CA LEU A 80 8.08 -0.79 3.28
C LEU A 80 9.19 -1.36 4.15
N VAL A 81 10.03 -0.49 4.66
CA VAL A 81 11.24 -0.88 5.38
C VAL A 81 11.00 -0.82 6.89
N THR A 82 11.36 -1.88 7.59
CA THR A 82 11.21 -1.97 9.04
C THR A 82 12.24 -2.95 9.60
N ASP A 83 12.63 -2.76 10.86
CA ASP A 83 13.48 -3.73 11.55
C ASP A 83 12.67 -4.92 12.07
N ASN A 84 11.33 -4.85 12.08
CA ASN A 84 10.45 -5.85 12.69
C ASN A 84 9.46 -6.42 11.68
N VAL A 85 9.98 -7.10 10.65
CA VAL A 85 9.17 -7.59 9.52
C VAL A 85 7.99 -8.46 9.98
N GLN A 86 8.24 -9.46 10.82
CA GLN A 86 7.18 -10.37 11.25
C GLN A 86 6.08 -9.66 12.04
N THR A 87 6.47 -8.77 12.95
CA THR A 87 5.51 -8.01 13.77
C THR A 87 4.60 -7.16 12.89
N ILE A 88 5.17 -6.49 11.90
CA ILE A 88 4.40 -5.63 10.99
C ILE A 88 3.45 -6.47 10.13
N ILE A 89 3.93 -7.60 9.61
CA ILE A 89 3.07 -8.50 8.82
C ILE A 89 1.91 -9.02 9.68
N ASP A 90 2.20 -9.48 10.91
CA ASP A 90 1.15 -9.98 11.79
C ASP A 90 0.09 -8.92 12.07
N LYS A 91 0.52 -7.68 12.30
CA LYS A 91 -0.40 -6.57 12.53
C LYS A 91 -1.25 -6.28 11.28
N ALA A 92 -0.64 -6.29 10.11
CA ALA A 92 -1.36 -6.06 8.85
C ALA A 92 -2.39 -7.16 8.59
N LEU A 93 -2.03 -8.44 8.86
CA LEU A 93 -2.95 -9.56 8.70
C LEU A 93 -4.17 -9.42 9.62
N ALA A 94 -3.96 -8.95 10.84
CA ALA A 94 -5.07 -8.71 11.79
C ALA A 94 -6.02 -7.62 11.29
N LEU A 95 -5.56 -6.77 10.38
CA LEU A 95 -6.34 -5.65 9.83
C LEU A 95 -6.90 -5.94 8.43
N GLY A 96 -6.75 -7.18 7.93
CA GLY A 96 -7.36 -7.57 6.66
C GLY A 96 -6.40 -7.83 5.49
N ALA A 97 -5.10 -7.64 5.68
CA ALA A 97 -4.13 -8.03 4.67
C ALA A 97 -4.04 -9.55 4.55
N ILE A 98 -3.50 -10.02 3.43
CA ILE A 98 -3.19 -11.44 3.25
C ILE A 98 -1.70 -11.60 2.97
N VAL A 99 -1.12 -12.72 3.42
CA VAL A 99 0.28 -13.01 3.16
C VAL A 99 0.42 -13.70 1.81
N THR A 100 1.39 -13.27 1.01
CA THR A 100 1.73 -13.90 -0.27
C THR A 100 2.96 -14.76 -0.11
N GLU A 101 4.00 -14.25 0.58
CA GLU A 101 5.22 -14.98 0.88
C GLU A 101 5.62 -14.68 2.33
N GLN A 102 5.79 -15.72 3.13
CA GLN A 102 6.27 -15.56 4.49
C GLN A 102 7.67 -14.95 4.50
N PRO A 103 8.03 -14.22 5.57
CA PRO A 103 9.37 -13.62 5.65
C PRO A 103 10.47 -14.69 5.59
N ILE A 104 11.45 -14.44 4.73
CA ILE A 104 12.67 -15.25 4.67
C ILE A 104 13.88 -14.33 4.58
N GLN A 105 15.01 -14.83 5.05
CA GLN A 105 16.28 -14.13 4.89
C GLN A 105 16.83 -14.41 3.50
N LYS A 106 17.13 -13.35 2.75
CA LYS A 106 17.66 -13.46 1.39
C LYS A 106 19.19 -13.65 1.45
N PRO A 107 19.80 -14.18 0.37
CA PRO A 107 21.25 -14.39 0.35
C PRO A 107 22.09 -13.15 0.66
N TRP A 108 21.54 -11.95 0.35
CA TRP A 108 22.24 -10.68 0.63
C TRP A 108 21.97 -10.16 2.05
N GLY A 109 21.30 -10.95 2.93
CA GLY A 109 21.13 -10.65 4.35
C GLY A 109 19.83 -9.97 4.75
N GLN A 110 19.08 -9.46 3.81
CA GLN A 110 17.81 -8.80 4.05
C GLN A 110 16.72 -9.81 4.36
N THR A 111 15.86 -9.52 5.35
CA THR A 111 14.65 -10.32 5.59
C THR A 111 13.52 -9.68 4.78
N VAL A 112 12.82 -10.47 3.99
CA VAL A 112 11.79 -10.00 3.06
C VAL A 112 10.55 -10.87 3.13
N GLY A 113 9.39 -10.25 3.31
CA GLY A 113 8.10 -10.90 3.19
C GLY A 113 7.19 -10.10 2.27
N TYR A 114 6.14 -10.73 1.75
CA TYR A 114 5.18 -10.09 0.86
C TYR A 114 3.77 -10.26 1.36
N ILE A 115 3.01 -9.17 1.35
CA ILE A 115 1.59 -9.17 1.68
C ILE A 115 0.81 -8.42 0.62
N ARG A 116 -0.50 -8.63 0.62
CA ARG A 116 -1.44 -7.84 -0.18
C ARG A 116 -2.25 -6.99 0.80
N ASP A 117 -2.37 -5.71 0.52
CA ASP A 117 -3.20 -4.86 1.37
C ASP A 117 -4.69 -5.19 1.18
N ILE A 118 -5.58 -4.46 1.86
CA ILE A 118 -7.03 -4.74 1.79
C ILE A 118 -7.61 -4.55 0.39
N ASP A 119 -6.93 -3.81 -0.47
CA ASP A 119 -7.34 -3.59 -1.86
C ASP A 119 -6.60 -4.50 -2.84
N GLY A 120 -5.68 -5.33 -2.35
CA GLY A 120 -4.94 -6.26 -3.17
C GLY A 120 -3.62 -5.74 -3.71
N PHE A 121 -3.16 -4.56 -3.32
CA PHE A 121 -1.87 -4.05 -3.76
C PHE A 121 -0.74 -4.82 -3.09
N LEU A 122 0.32 -5.10 -3.87
CA LEU A 122 1.46 -5.86 -3.39
C LEU A 122 2.39 -4.98 -2.56
N LEU A 123 2.65 -5.42 -1.34
CA LEU A 123 3.58 -4.75 -0.43
C LEU A 123 4.71 -5.70 -0.08
N GLU A 124 5.95 -5.23 -0.24
CA GLU A 124 7.11 -5.91 0.30
C GLU A 124 7.38 -5.33 1.68
N ILE A 125 7.51 -6.18 2.69
CA ILE A 125 7.89 -5.77 4.03
C ILE A 125 9.29 -6.31 4.27
N CYS A 126 10.25 -5.43 4.44
CA CYS A 126 11.66 -5.84 4.43
C CYS A 126 12.49 -5.05 5.43
N THR A 127 13.62 -5.66 5.84
CA THR A 127 14.61 -4.94 6.61
C THR A 127 15.41 -4.01 5.72
N PRO A 128 16.08 -2.98 6.30
CA PRO A 128 16.92 -2.09 5.49
C PRO A 128 18.01 -2.88 4.77
N MET A 129 18.33 -2.43 3.57
CA MET A 129 19.46 -2.96 2.82
C MET A 129 20.74 -2.35 3.38
N LYS A 130 21.75 -3.20 3.63
CA LYS A 130 23.01 -2.75 4.22
C LYS A 130 24.12 -2.66 3.20
#